data_eb34fa0cc0800159ab0b6a7dffa223fd
#
_entry.id   eb34fa0cc0800159ab0b6a7dffa223fd
#
_cell.length_a   1.000
_cell.length_b   1.000
_cell.length_c   1.000
_cell.angle_alpha   90.00
_cell.angle_beta   90.00
_cell.angle_gamma   90.00
#
_symmetry.space_group_name_H-M   'P 1'
#
loop_
_entity.id
_entity.type
_entity.pdbx_description
1 polymer ?
#
loop_
_entity_poly.entity_id
_entity_poly.type
_entity_poly.pdbx_seq_one_letter_code
_entity_poly.pdbx_strand_id
1 'polypeptide(L)'
;MTADPRLVKEANILEQISYAEVCQMAYNGAKVIHPRAVEIAMGSNIPMYVKSTFSDAPGTLITSESNGRSAGSEVAINESCASGVANLSDLVQFRIELNPTDFAAGRNLFEDLAAAGISVGCLNLSEKEAMFAVFTPDMERTIKVLDETGFKYLCNTGCAKVSVVGSAMRGVPGIMATFVAALAAKNIAILQTVDSDTTISAIIKEEHLVDAVTALHHAFKL
;
A
#
# COMPACT_ATOMS: atom_id res chain seq x y z
N MET A 1 13.08 -7.28 4.24
CA MET A 1 13.00 -6.75 5.62
C MET A 1 11.55 -6.44 5.93
N THR A 2 11.17 -6.47 7.20
CA THR A 2 9.80 -6.23 7.68
C THR A 2 9.34 -4.77 7.51
N ALA A 3 10.27 -3.83 7.39
CA ALA A 3 10.04 -2.44 7.04
C ALA A 3 11.31 -1.83 6.40
N ASP A 4 11.25 -0.56 5.99
CA ASP A 4 12.44 0.19 5.57
C ASP A 4 13.32 0.48 6.80
N PRO A 5 14.55 -0.03 6.88
CA PRO A 5 15.42 0.14 8.04
C PRO A 5 15.87 1.61 8.26
N ARG A 6 15.66 2.48 7.28
CA ARG A 6 15.89 3.92 7.42
C ARG A 6 14.79 4.59 8.25
N LEU A 7 13.58 4.01 8.29
CA LEU A 7 12.43 4.49 9.04
C LEU A 7 12.27 3.73 10.37
N VAL A 8 12.48 2.40 10.36
CA VAL A 8 12.33 1.52 11.52
C VAL A 8 13.63 0.78 11.77
N LYS A 9 14.36 1.13 12.83
CA LYS A 9 15.66 0.52 13.15
C LYS A 9 15.55 -0.94 13.57
N GLU A 10 14.41 -1.33 14.12
CA GLU A 10 14.07 -2.69 14.56
C GLU A 10 13.62 -3.60 13.41
N ALA A 11 13.61 -3.10 12.17
CA ALA A 11 13.20 -3.89 11.01
C ALA A 11 14.07 -5.13 10.81
N ASN A 12 13.45 -6.30 10.81
CA ASN A 12 14.10 -7.60 10.71
C ASN A 12 14.27 -8.06 9.26
N ILE A 13 15.31 -8.86 9.00
CA ILE A 13 15.45 -9.54 7.70
C ILE A 13 14.47 -10.71 7.68
N LEU A 14 13.67 -10.81 6.63
CA LEU A 14 12.82 -11.97 6.39
C LEU A 14 13.68 -13.12 5.85
N GLU A 15 13.61 -14.28 6.48
CA GLU A 15 14.33 -15.46 5.97
C GLU A 15 13.71 -15.97 4.67
N GLN A 16 12.39 -15.98 4.61
CA GLN A 16 11.61 -16.40 3.45
C GLN A 16 10.37 -15.53 3.29
N ILE A 17 9.95 -15.30 2.04
CA ILE A 17 8.74 -14.55 1.70
C ILE A 17 8.17 -15.09 0.38
N SER A 18 6.84 -15.03 0.22
CA SER A 18 6.21 -15.46 -1.02
C SER A 18 6.39 -14.43 -2.16
N TYR A 19 6.32 -14.91 -3.42
CA TYR A 19 6.34 -14.02 -4.59
C TYR A 19 5.24 -12.95 -4.52
N ALA A 20 4.03 -13.35 -4.09
CA ALA A 20 2.90 -12.44 -3.99
C ALA A 20 3.17 -11.30 -3.00
N GLU A 21 3.70 -11.61 -1.82
CA GLU A 21 4.03 -10.61 -0.80
C GLU A 21 5.15 -9.67 -1.26
N VAL A 22 6.18 -10.19 -1.92
CA VAL A 22 7.27 -9.35 -2.48
C VAL A 22 6.74 -8.43 -3.56
N CYS A 23 5.88 -8.90 -4.46
CA CYS A 23 5.24 -8.06 -5.46
C CYS A 23 4.42 -6.96 -4.78
N GLN A 24 3.62 -7.29 -3.76
CA GLN A 24 2.85 -6.31 -3.02
C GLN A 24 3.73 -5.29 -2.30
N MET A 25 4.80 -5.74 -1.64
CA MET A 25 5.76 -4.81 -1.02
C MET A 25 6.37 -3.86 -2.06
N ALA A 26 6.79 -4.38 -3.22
CA ALA A 26 7.41 -3.59 -4.27
C ALA A 26 6.43 -2.58 -4.89
N TYR A 27 5.18 -2.98 -5.16
CA TYR A 27 4.13 -2.06 -5.63
C TYR A 27 3.71 -1.01 -4.59
N ASN A 28 3.90 -1.32 -3.31
CA ASN A 28 3.66 -0.40 -2.21
C ASN A 28 4.89 0.40 -1.78
N GLY A 29 5.97 0.39 -2.59
CA GLY A 29 7.11 1.30 -2.45
C GLY A 29 8.40 0.69 -1.92
N ALA A 30 8.46 -0.61 -1.61
CA ALA A 30 9.71 -1.27 -1.25
C ALA A 30 10.64 -1.37 -2.49
N LYS A 31 11.79 -0.69 -2.44
CA LYS A 31 12.70 -0.52 -3.61
C LYS A 31 13.83 -1.56 -3.68
N VAL A 32 13.63 -2.76 -3.12
CA VAL A 32 14.68 -3.79 -3.06
C VAL A 32 14.75 -4.61 -4.35
N ILE A 33 13.61 -4.90 -4.95
CA ILE A 33 13.49 -5.69 -6.18
C ILE A 33 12.40 -5.11 -7.07
N HIS A 34 12.61 -5.20 -8.38
CA HIS A 34 11.59 -4.75 -9.33
C HIS A 34 10.47 -5.80 -9.42
N PRO A 35 9.16 -5.41 -9.28
CA PRO A 35 8.05 -6.37 -9.25
C PRO A 35 8.02 -7.26 -10.50
N ARG A 36 8.34 -6.71 -11.67
CA ARG A 36 8.38 -7.47 -12.94
C ARG A 36 9.34 -8.65 -12.92
N ALA A 37 10.48 -8.52 -12.23
CA ALA A 37 11.44 -9.62 -12.09
C ALA A 37 10.85 -10.75 -11.23
N VAL A 38 10.13 -10.39 -10.17
CA VAL A 38 9.43 -11.35 -9.30
C VAL A 38 8.30 -12.05 -10.04
N GLU A 39 7.50 -11.32 -10.83
CA GLU A 39 6.42 -11.89 -11.64
C GLU A 39 6.92 -12.94 -12.65
N ILE A 40 8.06 -12.66 -13.31
CA ILE A 40 8.68 -13.60 -14.25
C ILE A 40 9.14 -14.86 -13.52
N ALA A 41 9.81 -14.73 -12.37
CA ALA A 41 10.26 -15.86 -11.56
C ALA A 41 9.07 -16.67 -11.02
N MET A 42 8.01 -16.00 -10.58
CA MET A 42 6.76 -16.62 -10.12
C MET A 42 6.11 -17.46 -11.23
N GLY A 43 6.02 -16.90 -12.46
CA GLY A 43 5.42 -17.60 -13.60
C GLY A 43 6.14 -18.89 -13.98
N SER A 44 7.43 -19.00 -13.67
CA SER A 44 8.28 -20.18 -13.90
C SER A 44 8.60 -20.96 -12.62
N ASN A 45 8.05 -20.56 -11.48
CA ASN A 45 8.31 -21.11 -10.14
C ASN A 45 9.82 -21.22 -9.82
N ILE A 46 10.60 -20.21 -10.20
CA ILE A 46 12.05 -20.14 -9.98
C ILE A 46 12.32 -19.48 -8.64
N PRO A 47 12.88 -20.18 -7.64
CA PRO A 47 13.23 -19.57 -6.37
C PRO A 47 14.34 -18.53 -6.54
N MET A 48 14.23 -17.40 -5.85
CA MET A 48 15.21 -16.32 -5.90
C MET A 48 15.76 -16.04 -4.52
N TYR A 49 17.02 -15.58 -4.46
CA TYR A 49 17.62 -15.06 -3.24
C TYR A 49 17.97 -13.59 -3.40
N VAL A 50 17.52 -12.78 -2.43
CA VAL A 50 17.94 -11.38 -2.30
C VAL A 50 18.97 -11.31 -1.18
N LYS A 51 20.21 -10.95 -1.53
CA LYS A 51 21.35 -10.91 -0.61
C LYS A 51 22.07 -9.55 -0.72
N SER A 52 22.74 -9.16 0.37
CA SER A 52 23.71 -8.07 0.34
C SER A 52 24.97 -8.54 -0.41
N THR A 53 25.53 -7.69 -1.25
CA THR A 53 26.86 -7.92 -1.87
C THR A 53 28.02 -7.64 -0.90
N PHE A 54 27.72 -7.03 0.25
CA PHE A 54 28.73 -6.59 1.22
C PHE A 54 28.75 -7.42 2.50
N SER A 55 27.99 -8.52 2.57
CA SER A 55 27.95 -9.40 3.75
C SER A 55 27.64 -10.84 3.36
N ASP A 56 28.11 -11.78 4.18
CA ASP A 56 27.85 -13.23 4.03
C ASP A 56 26.48 -13.66 4.62
N ALA A 57 25.63 -12.70 4.99
CA ALA A 57 24.29 -12.98 5.50
C ALA A 57 23.48 -13.84 4.50
N PRO A 58 22.65 -14.79 4.97
CA PRO A 58 21.93 -15.73 4.11
C PRO A 58 20.97 -15.02 3.14
N GLY A 59 20.50 -13.82 3.50
CA GLY A 59 19.54 -13.05 2.70
C GLY A 59 18.10 -13.55 2.86
N THR A 60 17.25 -13.24 1.87
CA THR A 60 15.85 -13.60 1.85
C THR A 60 15.56 -14.53 0.69
N LEU A 61 15.01 -15.71 0.96
CA LEU A 61 14.49 -16.62 -0.06
C LEU A 61 13.10 -16.15 -0.51
N ILE A 62 12.91 -16.01 -1.82
CA ILE A 62 11.61 -15.73 -2.45
C ILE A 62 11.15 -16.99 -3.19
N THR A 63 9.98 -17.50 -2.84
CA THR A 63 9.41 -18.73 -3.38
C THR A 63 7.88 -18.68 -3.41
N SER A 64 7.21 -19.76 -3.77
CA SER A 64 5.74 -19.85 -3.77
C SER A 64 5.12 -19.82 -2.37
N GLU A 65 5.89 -20.16 -1.33
CA GLU A 65 5.42 -20.21 0.06
C GLU A 65 6.12 -19.17 0.92
N SER A 66 5.41 -18.59 1.88
CA SER A 66 6.01 -17.83 2.99
C SER A 66 6.19 -18.74 4.20
N ASN A 67 7.25 -18.54 4.98
CA ASN A 67 7.67 -19.30 6.19
C ASN A 67 6.54 -20.09 6.90
N GLY A 68 6.23 -21.31 6.40
CA GLY A 68 5.28 -22.23 7.03
C GLY A 68 3.80 -21.79 7.02
N ARG A 69 3.45 -20.73 6.32
CA ARG A 69 2.09 -20.20 6.25
C ARG A 69 1.44 -20.58 4.93
N SER A 70 0.73 -21.71 4.94
CA SER A 70 -0.19 -22.05 3.85
C SER A 70 -1.43 -21.15 3.90
N ALA A 71 -1.84 -20.60 2.78
CA ALA A 71 -3.11 -19.91 2.66
C ALA A 71 -4.24 -20.87 3.11
N GLY A 72 -4.92 -20.53 4.21
CA GLY A 72 -6.05 -21.32 4.74
C GLY A 72 -5.82 -22.03 6.07
N SER A 73 -4.64 -21.93 6.72
CA SER A 73 -4.52 -22.34 8.11
C SER A 73 -5.23 -21.34 9.03
N GLU A 74 -6.01 -21.83 10.03
CA GLU A 74 -6.54 -20.99 11.09
C GLU A 74 -5.37 -20.36 11.87
N VAL A 75 -4.99 -19.14 11.49
CA VAL A 75 -3.94 -18.37 12.18
C VAL A 75 -4.55 -17.82 13.45
N ALA A 76 -4.08 -18.27 14.61
CA ALA A 76 -4.39 -17.63 15.86
C ALA A 76 -3.92 -16.15 15.79
N ILE A 77 -4.73 -15.23 16.32
CA ILE A 77 -4.45 -13.76 16.36
C ILE A 77 -3.06 -13.42 16.97
N ASN A 78 -2.42 -14.38 17.62
CA ASN A 78 -1.10 -14.27 18.26
C ASN A 78 0.09 -14.49 17.31
N GLU A 79 -0.12 -15.00 16.10
CA GLU A 79 0.94 -15.11 15.08
C GLU A 79 0.83 -13.95 14.12
N SER A 80 1.94 -13.30 13.80
CA SER A 80 1.95 -12.16 12.87
C SER A 80 1.37 -12.58 11.52
N CYS A 81 0.16 -12.09 11.20
CA CYS A 81 -0.48 -12.29 9.91
C CYS A 81 0.11 -11.39 8.82
N ALA A 82 0.98 -10.46 9.20
CA ALA A 82 1.66 -9.52 8.32
C ALA A 82 3.12 -9.94 8.11
N SER A 83 3.63 -9.68 6.92
CA SER A 83 5.02 -9.93 6.53
C SER A 83 5.86 -8.66 6.56
N GLY A 84 5.22 -7.49 6.48
CA GLY A 84 5.93 -6.22 6.57
C GLY A 84 5.07 -5.00 6.34
N VAL A 85 5.71 -3.85 6.54
CA VAL A 85 5.14 -2.53 6.28
C VAL A 85 5.90 -1.86 5.15
N ALA A 86 5.19 -1.48 4.10
CA ALA A 86 5.71 -0.71 2.98
C ALA A 86 5.13 0.71 2.97
N ASN A 87 5.80 1.63 2.31
CA ASN A 87 5.34 3.01 2.21
C ASN A 87 5.65 3.63 0.85
N LEU A 88 4.81 4.55 0.43
CA LEU A 88 4.94 5.30 -0.81
C LEU A 88 4.69 6.77 -0.52
N SER A 89 5.66 7.62 -0.80
CA SER A 89 5.64 9.07 -0.60
C SER A 89 5.29 9.82 -1.89
N ASP A 90 5.32 11.14 -1.80
CA ASP A 90 5.09 12.06 -2.93
C ASP A 90 3.69 11.91 -3.56
N LEU A 91 2.68 11.73 -2.73
CA LEU A 91 1.29 11.59 -3.16
C LEU A 91 0.48 12.87 -2.93
N VAL A 92 -0.49 13.05 -3.81
CA VAL A 92 -1.56 14.05 -3.69
C VAL A 92 -2.88 13.31 -3.75
N GLN A 93 -3.72 13.48 -2.73
CA GLN A 93 -5.04 12.89 -2.68
C GLN A 93 -6.07 13.89 -3.19
N PHE A 94 -6.93 13.43 -4.08
CA PHE A 94 -8.11 14.15 -4.54
C PHE A 94 -9.38 13.50 -4.00
N ARG A 95 -10.31 14.34 -3.56
CA ARG A 95 -11.67 13.96 -3.19
C ARG A 95 -12.64 14.76 -4.02
N ILE A 96 -13.37 14.12 -4.89
CA ILE A 96 -14.26 14.72 -5.88
C ILE A 96 -15.71 14.49 -5.45
N GLU A 97 -16.53 15.55 -5.43
CA GLU A 97 -17.97 15.44 -5.25
C GLU A 97 -18.62 14.94 -6.54
N LEU A 98 -19.40 13.87 -6.45
CA LEU A 98 -20.20 13.35 -7.54
C LEU A 98 -21.67 13.64 -7.31
N ASN A 99 -22.39 13.92 -8.40
CA ASN A 99 -23.84 14.06 -8.34
C ASN A 99 -24.48 12.66 -8.36
N PRO A 100 -25.21 12.26 -7.30
CA PRO A 100 -25.82 10.92 -7.23
C PRO A 100 -26.88 10.64 -8.31
N THR A 101 -27.37 11.68 -8.99
CA THR A 101 -28.34 11.54 -10.09
C THR A 101 -27.67 11.41 -11.45
N ASP A 102 -26.37 11.65 -11.54
CA ASP A 102 -25.55 11.49 -12.76
C ASP A 102 -24.72 10.20 -12.68
N PHE A 103 -25.31 9.09 -13.11
CA PHE A 103 -24.65 7.78 -13.12
C PHE A 103 -23.45 7.70 -14.07
N ALA A 104 -23.25 8.69 -14.94
CA ALA A 104 -22.11 8.77 -15.84
C ALA A 104 -20.92 9.57 -15.26
N ALA A 105 -21.16 10.37 -14.20
CA ALA A 105 -20.16 11.28 -13.67
C ALA A 105 -18.83 10.59 -13.31
N GLY A 106 -18.89 9.45 -12.60
CA GLY A 106 -17.69 8.69 -12.25
C GLY A 106 -16.96 8.14 -13.49
N ARG A 107 -17.69 7.64 -14.48
CA ARG A 107 -17.10 7.19 -15.74
C ARG A 107 -16.41 8.33 -16.48
N ASN A 108 -17.09 9.43 -16.65
CA ASN A 108 -16.58 10.60 -17.38
C ASN A 108 -15.30 11.13 -16.71
N LEU A 109 -15.29 11.24 -15.37
CA LEU A 109 -14.11 11.64 -14.61
C LEU A 109 -12.88 10.79 -14.96
N PHE A 110 -13.02 9.48 -14.93
CA PHE A 110 -11.86 8.58 -15.18
C PHE A 110 -11.49 8.49 -16.66
N GLU A 111 -12.44 8.65 -17.57
CA GLU A 111 -12.16 8.77 -19.01
C GLU A 111 -11.34 10.04 -19.31
N ASP A 112 -11.68 11.17 -18.69
CA ASP A 112 -10.96 12.43 -18.87
C ASP A 112 -9.54 12.38 -18.28
N LEU A 113 -9.39 11.79 -17.07
CA LEU A 113 -8.07 11.57 -16.46
C LEU A 113 -7.21 10.63 -17.32
N ALA A 114 -7.78 9.57 -17.85
CA ALA A 114 -7.07 8.63 -18.73
C ALA A 114 -6.66 9.29 -20.06
N ALA A 115 -7.54 10.11 -20.67
CA ALA A 115 -7.24 10.85 -21.88
C ALA A 115 -6.08 11.85 -21.67
N ALA A 116 -5.96 12.41 -20.46
CA ALA A 116 -4.83 13.25 -20.06
C ALA A 116 -3.56 12.46 -19.71
N GLY A 117 -3.58 11.12 -19.78
CA GLY A 117 -2.46 10.26 -19.44
C GLY A 117 -2.13 10.25 -17.94
N ILE A 118 -3.12 10.48 -17.08
CA ILE A 118 -2.96 10.48 -15.63
C ILE A 118 -3.29 9.09 -15.08
N SER A 119 -2.32 8.49 -14.38
CA SER A 119 -2.53 7.23 -13.66
C SER A 119 -3.00 7.52 -12.25
N VAL A 120 -4.16 6.98 -11.88
CA VAL A 120 -4.72 7.10 -10.54
C VAL A 120 -4.45 5.86 -9.71
N GLY A 121 -4.18 6.06 -8.42
CA GLY A 121 -4.04 4.99 -7.43
C GLY A 121 -4.97 5.21 -6.23
N CYS A 122 -5.05 4.22 -5.35
CA CYS A 122 -5.83 4.31 -4.11
C CYS A 122 -7.28 4.74 -4.37
N LEU A 123 -7.91 4.14 -5.38
CA LEU A 123 -9.25 4.51 -5.80
C LEU A 123 -10.31 4.01 -4.82
N ASN A 124 -11.20 4.92 -4.43
CA ASN A 124 -12.48 4.61 -3.80
C ASN A 124 -13.56 5.40 -4.54
N LEU A 125 -14.59 4.71 -5.02
CA LEU A 125 -15.69 5.29 -5.79
C LEU A 125 -17.01 4.93 -5.13
N SER A 126 -17.82 5.95 -4.83
CA SER A 126 -19.18 5.83 -4.31
C SER A 126 -20.15 6.65 -5.16
N GLU A 127 -21.44 6.58 -4.83
CA GLU A 127 -22.47 7.39 -5.52
C GLU A 127 -22.27 8.90 -5.37
N LYS A 128 -21.62 9.35 -4.28
CA LYS A 128 -21.52 10.76 -3.91
C LYS A 128 -20.12 11.32 -4.07
N GLU A 129 -19.13 10.47 -4.12
CA GLU A 129 -17.74 10.90 -4.17
C GLU A 129 -16.82 9.89 -4.84
N ALA A 130 -15.75 10.41 -5.44
CA ALA A 130 -14.60 9.65 -5.85
C ALA A 130 -13.38 10.15 -5.08
N MET A 131 -12.62 9.22 -4.51
CA MET A 131 -11.32 9.51 -3.89
C MET A 131 -10.23 8.75 -4.61
N PHE A 132 -9.13 9.41 -4.93
CA PHE A 132 -7.96 8.77 -5.52
C PHE A 132 -6.69 9.54 -5.19
N ALA A 133 -5.56 8.94 -5.42
CA ALA A 133 -4.27 9.60 -5.29
C ALA A 133 -3.50 9.56 -6.62
N VAL A 134 -2.73 10.60 -6.86
CA VAL A 134 -1.76 10.71 -7.95
C VAL A 134 -0.39 11.03 -7.36
N PHE A 135 0.67 10.84 -8.12
CA PHE A 135 1.98 11.36 -7.74
C PHE A 135 2.03 12.88 -7.90
N THR A 136 2.82 13.54 -7.07
CA THR A 136 2.97 15.02 -7.08
C THR A 136 3.25 15.62 -8.47
N PRO A 137 4.06 15.01 -9.36
CA PRO A 137 4.26 15.54 -10.71
C PRO A 137 3.00 15.60 -11.58
N ASP A 138 1.97 14.80 -11.27
CA ASP A 138 0.71 14.77 -12.00
C ASP A 138 -0.35 15.72 -11.42
N MET A 139 -0.06 16.38 -10.29
CA MET A 139 -1.02 17.22 -9.57
C MET A 139 -1.60 18.34 -10.44
N GLU A 140 -0.75 19.16 -11.06
CA GLU A 140 -1.20 20.29 -11.86
C GLU A 140 -2.02 19.85 -13.08
N ARG A 141 -1.63 18.75 -13.71
CA ARG A 141 -2.37 18.16 -14.82
C ARG A 141 -3.74 17.64 -14.39
N THR A 142 -3.81 17.03 -13.20
CA THR A 142 -5.07 16.57 -12.60
C THR A 142 -5.99 17.75 -12.29
N ILE A 143 -5.47 18.79 -11.65
CA ILE A 143 -6.21 20.02 -11.34
C ILE A 143 -6.80 20.62 -12.63
N LYS A 144 -6.00 20.74 -13.68
CA LYS A 144 -6.45 21.29 -14.97
C LYS A 144 -7.64 20.49 -15.53
N VAL A 145 -7.57 19.15 -15.53
CA VAL A 145 -8.68 18.30 -16.02
C VAL A 145 -9.94 18.53 -15.17
N LEU A 146 -9.80 18.59 -13.84
CA LEU A 146 -10.93 18.77 -12.93
C LEU A 146 -11.60 20.15 -13.10
N ASP A 147 -10.81 21.20 -13.30
CA ASP A 147 -11.29 22.56 -13.54
C ASP A 147 -12.00 22.68 -14.89
N GLU A 148 -11.46 22.08 -15.96
CA GLU A 148 -12.05 22.08 -17.30
C GLU A 148 -13.37 21.29 -17.36
N THR A 149 -13.51 20.24 -16.57
CA THR A 149 -14.72 19.41 -16.50
C THR A 149 -15.74 19.89 -15.47
N GLY A 150 -15.37 20.87 -14.63
CA GLY A 150 -16.27 21.52 -13.66
C GLY A 150 -16.57 20.67 -12.42
N PHE A 151 -15.80 19.62 -12.15
CA PHE A 151 -15.92 18.86 -10.90
C PHE A 151 -15.51 19.70 -9.69
N LYS A 152 -16.29 19.59 -8.61
CA LYS A 152 -15.89 20.13 -7.31
C LYS A 152 -14.98 19.15 -6.62
N TYR A 153 -13.85 19.60 -6.13
CA TYR A 153 -12.88 18.73 -5.49
C TYR A 153 -12.17 19.38 -4.30
N LEU A 154 -11.63 18.54 -3.44
CA LEU A 154 -10.63 18.88 -2.43
C LEU A 154 -9.31 18.23 -2.84
N CYS A 155 -8.22 18.97 -2.70
CA CYS A 155 -6.87 18.52 -3.00
C CYS A 155 -6.03 18.54 -1.71
N ASN A 156 -5.57 17.37 -1.28
CA ASN A 156 -4.68 17.19 -0.15
C ASN A 156 -3.27 16.89 -0.64
N THR A 157 -2.37 17.86 -0.51
CA THR A 157 -0.94 17.71 -0.84
C THR A 157 -0.14 17.14 0.33
N GLY A 158 1.11 16.72 0.06
CA GLY A 158 2.01 16.17 1.08
C GLY A 158 1.40 14.93 1.73
N CYS A 159 0.98 13.98 0.92
CA CYS A 159 0.42 12.72 1.35
C CYS A 159 1.39 11.56 1.12
N ALA A 160 1.27 10.55 1.95
CA ALA A 160 1.96 9.27 1.78
C ALA A 160 0.97 8.13 1.99
N LYS A 161 1.25 7.00 1.38
CA LYS A 161 0.56 5.73 1.63
C LYS A 161 1.42 4.86 2.53
N VAL A 162 0.85 4.34 3.60
CA VAL A 162 1.43 3.29 4.42
C VAL A 162 0.61 2.02 4.25
N SER A 163 1.28 0.87 4.09
CA SER A 163 0.64 -0.40 3.77
C SER A 163 1.20 -1.52 4.62
N VAL A 164 0.34 -2.26 5.32
CA VAL A 164 0.69 -3.55 5.92
C VAL A 164 0.44 -4.63 4.86
N VAL A 165 1.43 -5.47 4.64
CA VAL A 165 1.41 -6.54 3.64
C VAL A 165 1.50 -7.89 4.33
N GLY A 166 0.67 -8.85 3.92
CA GLY A 166 0.72 -10.23 4.41
C GLY A 166 -0.30 -11.12 3.71
N SER A 167 0.08 -12.36 3.45
CA SER A 167 -0.78 -13.33 2.77
C SER A 167 -1.86 -13.96 3.66
N ALA A 168 -1.71 -13.85 4.98
CA ALA A 168 -2.58 -14.47 5.98
C ALA A 168 -3.60 -13.49 6.59
N MET A 169 -3.84 -12.33 5.99
CA MET A 169 -4.74 -11.31 6.56
C MET A 169 -6.22 -11.55 6.22
N ARG A 170 -6.48 -12.21 5.10
CA ARG A 170 -7.85 -12.44 4.61
C ARG A 170 -8.65 -13.28 5.60
N GLY A 171 -9.84 -12.77 5.97
CA GLY A 171 -10.76 -13.48 6.85
C GLY A 171 -10.38 -13.49 8.33
N VAL A 172 -9.30 -12.84 8.72
CA VAL A 172 -8.89 -12.73 10.14
C VAL A 172 -9.58 -11.52 10.76
N PRO A 173 -10.49 -11.71 11.75
CA PRO A 173 -11.14 -10.60 12.42
C PRO A 173 -10.14 -9.72 13.19
N GLY A 174 -10.38 -8.41 13.19
CA GLY A 174 -9.62 -7.47 14.01
C GLY A 174 -8.38 -6.84 13.36
N ILE A 175 -7.93 -7.30 12.19
CA ILE A 175 -6.75 -6.73 11.51
C ILE A 175 -6.93 -5.24 11.22
N MET A 176 -8.08 -4.85 10.63
CA MET A 176 -8.37 -3.43 10.38
C MET A 176 -8.47 -2.65 11.70
N ALA A 177 -9.03 -3.22 12.75
CA ALA A 177 -9.11 -2.58 14.05
C ALA A 177 -7.70 -2.33 14.63
N THR A 178 -6.80 -3.30 14.53
CA THR A 178 -5.38 -3.15 14.93
C THR A 178 -4.68 -2.06 14.12
N PHE A 179 -4.90 -2.04 12.80
CA PHE A 179 -4.32 -1.05 11.91
C PHE A 179 -4.77 0.37 12.28
N VAL A 180 -6.08 0.59 12.43
CA VAL A 180 -6.64 1.89 12.79
C VAL A 180 -6.22 2.32 14.20
N ALA A 181 -6.24 1.39 15.17
CA ALA A 181 -5.83 1.68 16.54
C ALA A 181 -4.35 2.10 16.64
N ALA A 182 -3.47 1.46 15.85
CA ALA A 182 -2.05 1.82 15.83
C ALA A 182 -1.81 3.25 15.35
N LEU A 183 -2.51 3.67 14.28
CA LEU A 183 -2.42 5.03 13.76
C LEU A 183 -3.08 6.05 14.71
N ALA A 184 -4.25 5.71 15.27
CA ALA A 184 -4.95 6.56 16.22
C ALA A 184 -4.14 6.81 17.52
N ALA A 185 -3.41 5.81 18.01
CA ALA A 185 -2.53 5.95 19.18
C ALA A 185 -1.40 6.97 18.98
N LYS A 186 -1.08 7.30 17.72
CA LYS A 186 -0.12 8.34 17.33
C LYS A 186 -0.79 9.64 16.87
N ASN A 187 -2.11 9.77 17.04
CA ASN A 187 -2.91 10.90 16.57
C ASN A 187 -2.77 11.14 15.04
N ILE A 188 -2.58 10.08 14.28
CA ILE A 188 -2.44 10.14 12.82
C ILE A 188 -3.83 10.03 12.18
N ALA A 189 -4.24 11.09 11.48
CA ALA A 189 -5.49 11.10 10.73
C ALA A 189 -5.38 10.25 9.46
N ILE A 190 -6.34 9.35 9.27
CA ILE A 190 -6.49 8.56 8.05
C ILE A 190 -7.35 9.38 7.09
N LEU A 191 -6.79 9.74 5.95
CA LEU A 191 -7.51 10.47 4.89
C LEU A 191 -8.34 9.53 4.02
N GLN A 192 -7.84 8.31 3.83
CA GLN A 192 -8.48 7.27 3.02
C GLN A 192 -7.89 5.92 3.37
N THR A 193 -8.68 4.85 3.32
CA THR A 193 -8.21 3.47 3.39
C THR A 193 -8.42 2.76 2.05
N VAL A 194 -7.52 1.84 1.76
CA VAL A 194 -7.64 0.90 0.63
C VAL A 194 -7.17 -0.46 1.11
N ASP A 195 -7.99 -1.47 0.92
CA ASP A 195 -7.67 -2.84 1.32
C ASP A 195 -7.78 -3.83 0.15
N SER A 196 -7.10 -4.93 0.31
CA SER A 196 -7.16 -6.10 -0.57
C SER A 196 -6.99 -7.36 0.28
N ASP A 197 -7.00 -8.53 -0.36
CA ASP A 197 -6.78 -9.81 0.33
C ASP A 197 -5.41 -9.90 1.05
N THR A 198 -4.43 -9.13 0.57
CA THR A 198 -3.02 -9.21 1.03
C THR A 198 -2.45 -7.89 1.52
N THR A 199 -3.22 -6.80 1.46
CA THR A 199 -2.75 -5.48 1.91
C THR A 199 -3.85 -4.69 2.59
N ILE A 200 -3.50 -3.95 3.63
CA ILE A 200 -4.30 -2.88 4.20
C ILE A 200 -3.47 -1.62 4.15
N SER A 201 -4.01 -0.59 3.53
CA SER A 201 -3.29 0.68 3.30
C SER A 201 -4.10 1.86 3.78
N ALA A 202 -3.40 2.91 4.18
CA ALA A 202 -3.98 4.22 4.45
C ALA A 202 -3.20 5.33 3.74
N ILE A 203 -3.92 6.33 3.25
CA ILE A 203 -3.35 7.62 2.88
C ILE A 203 -3.37 8.48 4.15
N ILE A 204 -2.22 9.03 4.47
CA ILE A 204 -1.98 9.91 5.62
C ILE A 204 -1.18 11.14 5.18
N LYS A 205 -1.01 12.12 6.04
CA LYS A 205 -0.05 13.20 5.80
C LYS A 205 1.38 12.67 5.90
N GLU A 206 2.23 13.05 4.96
CA GLU A 206 3.60 12.53 4.82
C GLU A 206 4.48 12.85 6.04
N GLU A 207 4.23 13.97 6.72
CA GLU A 207 4.90 14.35 7.97
C GLU A 207 4.79 13.29 9.08
N HIS A 208 3.74 12.46 9.05
CA HIS A 208 3.50 11.38 10.00
C HIS A 208 4.02 10.01 9.54
N LEU A 209 4.70 9.93 8.39
CA LEU A 209 5.04 8.65 7.77
C LEU A 209 5.92 7.77 8.67
N VAL A 210 6.96 8.33 9.29
CA VAL A 210 7.87 7.58 10.16
C VAL A 210 7.14 6.99 11.36
N ASP A 211 6.31 7.81 12.02
CA ASP A 211 5.51 7.38 13.18
C ASP A 211 4.48 6.31 12.79
N ALA A 212 3.85 6.45 11.62
CA ALA A 212 2.89 5.49 11.09
C ALA A 212 3.54 4.13 10.81
N VAL A 213 4.66 4.11 10.08
CA VAL A 213 5.39 2.87 9.76
C VAL A 213 5.85 2.17 11.04
N THR A 214 6.41 2.94 12.00
CA THR A 214 6.87 2.41 13.29
C THR A 214 5.71 1.85 14.12
N ALA A 215 4.60 2.58 14.23
CA ALA A 215 3.44 2.15 15.00
C ALA A 215 2.83 0.86 14.43
N LEU A 216 2.70 0.76 13.10
CA LEU A 216 2.20 -0.43 12.44
C LEU A 216 3.15 -1.62 12.57
N HIS A 217 4.46 -1.39 12.42
CA HIS A 217 5.47 -2.43 12.61
C HIS A 217 5.37 -3.06 14.01
N HIS A 218 5.26 -2.24 15.07
CA HIS A 218 5.09 -2.74 16.45
C HIS A 218 3.73 -3.41 16.67
N ALA A 219 2.64 -2.82 16.16
CA ALA A 219 1.29 -3.36 16.36
C ALA A 219 1.10 -4.75 15.71
N PHE A 220 1.77 -4.97 14.57
CA PHE A 220 1.76 -6.26 13.87
C PHE A 220 2.91 -7.20 14.27
N LYS A 221 3.74 -6.84 15.27
CA LYS A 221 4.84 -7.64 15.83
C LYS A 221 5.84 -8.11 14.74
N LEU A 222 6.27 -7.20 13.91
CA LEU A 222 7.16 -7.43 12.77
C LEU A 222 8.64 -7.27 13.12
#